data_20cb42d210b9dab43dd4009709a6481e
#
_entry.id   20cb42d210b9dab43dd4009709a6481e
#
_cell.length_a   1.000
_cell.length_b   1.000
_cell.length_c   1.000
_cell.angle_alpha   90.00
_cell.angle_beta   90.00
_cell.angle_gamma   90.00
#
_symmetry.space_group_name_H-M   'P 1'
#
loop_
_entity.id
_entity.type
_entity.pdbx_description
1 polymer ?
#
loop_
_entity_poly.entity_id
_entity_poly.type
_entity_poly.pdbx_seq_one_letter_code
_entity_poly.pdbx_strand_id
1 'polypeptide(L)'
;MKLALLRGVALALALSATSFGVSYAANPDVGGAPMSESKNIIENAVNSKDHTTLVAAVKAAGLVETLEGKGPFTVFAPTNEAFAALPAGTVDNLLKPENKAMLVKILTCHVVAAKALSTDVVAMAKADGGTHIVDTVGGCKLALSVQDGKVMIKDEAGGMATVTIADVIQSNGVIHVVDHVLLPKM
;
A
#
# COMPACT_ATOMS: atom_id res chain seq x y z
N MET A 1 -3.40 34.95 78.37
CA MET A 1 -4.21 33.81 77.94
C MET A 1 -5.08 34.21 76.75
N LYS A 2 -4.68 33.90 75.55
CA LYS A 2 -5.55 33.86 74.37
C LYS A 2 -4.95 32.86 73.40
N LEU A 3 -5.68 31.79 73.18
CA LEU A 3 -5.37 30.63 72.36
C LEU A 3 -5.69 31.02 70.92
N ALA A 4 -4.72 30.98 70.00
CA ALA A 4 -4.91 31.20 68.58
C ALA A 4 -4.98 29.85 67.88
N LEU A 5 -6.15 29.50 67.33
CA LEU A 5 -6.37 28.36 66.45
C LEU A 5 -5.74 28.62 65.09
N LEU A 6 -4.73 27.81 64.71
CA LEU A 6 -4.26 27.71 63.32
C LEU A 6 -5.21 26.79 62.58
N ARG A 7 -5.91 27.32 61.56
CA ARG A 7 -6.65 26.58 60.56
C ARG A 7 -5.67 26.16 59.47
N GLY A 8 -5.34 24.87 59.39
CA GLY A 8 -4.61 24.30 58.27
C GLY A 8 -5.49 24.20 57.06
N VAL A 9 -5.10 24.86 55.95
CA VAL A 9 -5.69 24.70 54.63
C VAL A 9 -4.92 23.58 53.92
N ALA A 10 -5.57 22.41 53.78
CA ALA A 10 -5.05 21.31 52.99
C ALA A 10 -5.31 21.63 51.51
N LEU A 11 -4.26 21.96 50.79
CA LEU A 11 -4.28 22.13 49.31
C LEU A 11 -4.20 20.75 48.65
N ALA A 12 -5.35 20.22 48.24
CA ALA A 12 -5.40 18.99 47.46
C ALA A 12 -4.94 19.27 46.03
N LEU A 13 -3.73 18.85 45.65
CA LEU A 13 -3.24 18.85 44.28
C LEU A 13 -3.95 17.70 43.54
N ALA A 14 -4.97 18.04 42.75
CA ALA A 14 -5.55 17.10 41.79
C ALA A 14 -4.58 16.93 40.61
N LEU A 15 -3.85 15.81 40.56
CA LEU A 15 -3.11 15.39 39.37
C LEU A 15 -4.11 14.95 38.32
N SER A 16 -4.47 15.85 37.39
CA SER A 16 -5.17 15.48 36.18
C SER A 16 -4.18 14.73 35.24
N ALA A 17 -4.25 13.41 35.23
CA ALA A 17 -3.56 12.60 34.25
C ALA A 17 -4.23 12.83 32.87
N THR A 18 -3.67 13.74 32.08
CA THR A 18 -3.99 13.83 30.66
C THR A 18 -3.41 12.59 29.98
N SER A 19 -4.25 11.59 29.75
CA SER A 19 -3.92 10.49 28.84
C SER A 19 -3.78 11.07 27.45
N PHE A 20 -2.54 11.23 26.98
CA PHE A 20 -2.26 11.44 25.56
C PHE A 20 -2.65 10.14 24.85
N GLY A 21 -3.88 10.09 24.34
CA GLY A 21 -4.29 9.07 23.40
C GLY A 21 -3.40 9.20 22.18
N VAL A 22 -2.56 8.21 21.93
CA VAL A 22 -1.86 8.07 20.65
C VAL A 22 -2.96 7.82 19.62
N SER A 23 -3.33 8.85 18.87
CA SER A 23 -4.23 8.71 17.72
C SER A 23 -3.41 7.99 16.66
N TYR A 24 -3.55 6.68 16.57
CA TYR A 24 -3.14 5.95 15.39
C TYR A 24 -4.00 6.50 14.24
N ALA A 25 -3.38 7.11 13.26
CA ALA A 25 -4.08 7.47 12.04
C ALA A 25 -4.70 6.17 11.50
N ALA A 26 -6.03 6.12 11.47
CA ALA A 26 -6.71 4.96 10.91
C ALA A 26 -6.25 4.79 9.46
N ASN A 27 -6.01 3.55 9.04
CA ASN A 27 -5.75 3.25 7.63
C ASN A 27 -6.86 3.85 6.76
N PRO A 28 -6.53 4.40 5.59
CA PRO A 28 -7.52 5.00 4.71
C PRO A 28 -8.54 3.95 4.23
N ASP A 29 -9.75 4.41 3.95
CA ASP A 29 -10.71 3.63 3.20
C ASP A 29 -10.23 3.49 1.75
N VAL A 30 -10.32 2.28 1.20
CA VAL A 30 -9.97 2.00 -0.20
C VAL A 30 -11.14 1.29 -0.87
N GLY A 31 -11.73 1.95 -1.87
CA GLY A 31 -12.91 1.43 -2.57
C GLY A 31 -14.12 1.26 -1.66
N GLY A 32 -14.30 2.16 -0.68
CA GLY A 32 -15.40 2.15 0.27
C GLY A 32 -15.32 1.06 1.34
N ALA A 33 -14.12 0.49 1.56
CA ALA A 33 -13.87 -0.48 2.61
C ALA A 33 -12.73 0.01 3.53
N PRO A 34 -12.94 -0.01 4.86
CA PRO A 34 -11.87 0.29 5.80
C PRO A 34 -10.81 -0.82 5.74
N MET A 35 -9.56 -0.43 5.55
CA MET A 35 -8.44 -1.36 5.57
C MET A 35 -8.00 -1.61 7.01
N SER A 36 -7.80 -2.86 7.39
CA SER A 36 -7.37 -3.22 8.75
C SER A 36 -5.89 -3.62 8.74
N GLU A 37 -5.10 -3.01 9.60
CA GLU A 37 -3.68 -3.38 9.79
C GLU A 37 -3.50 -4.81 10.32
N SER A 38 -4.53 -5.38 10.94
CA SER A 38 -4.51 -6.74 11.46
C SER A 38 -4.80 -7.82 10.40
N LYS A 39 -5.28 -7.41 9.22
CA LYS A 39 -5.58 -8.29 8.09
C LYS A 39 -4.44 -8.28 7.09
N ASN A 40 -4.27 -9.38 6.35
CA ASN A 40 -3.29 -9.45 5.27
C ASN A 40 -3.80 -8.72 4.00
N ILE A 41 -2.92 -8.61 3.01
CA ILE A 41 -3.17 -7.91 1.75
C ILE A 41 -4.43 -8.44 1.05
N ILE A 42 -4.60 -9.75 0.98
CA ILE A 42 -5.74 -10.38 0.29
C ILE A 42 -7.04 -10.18 1.08
N GLU A 43 -7.02 -10.40 2.39
CA GLU A 43 -8.20 -10.22 3.25
C GLU A 43 -8.77 -8.79 3.21
N ASN A 44 -7.93 -7.80 3.00
CA ASN A 44 -8.36 -6.42 2.80
C ASN A 44 -8.79 -6.15 1.35
N ALA A 45 -7.99 -6.58 0.36
CA ALA A 45 -8.25 -6.31 -1.05
C ALA A 45 -9.60 -6.84 -1.52
N VAL A 46 -10.05 -8.00 -1.02
CA VAL A 46 -11.35 -8.60 -1.40
C VAL A 46 -12.56 -7.76 -0.98
N ASN A 47 -12.40 -6.85 -0.02
CA ASN A 47 -13.46 -5.95 0.43
C ASN A 47 -13.50 -4.63 -0.35
N SER A 48 -12.44 -4.31 -1.11
CA SER A 48 -12.35 -3.09 -1.90
C SER A 48 -13.11 -3.20 -3.21
N LYS A 49 -14.07 -2.30 -3.44
CA LYS A 49 -14.82 -2.22 -4.70
C LYS A 49 -13.96 -1.74 -5.87
N ASP A 50 -12.87 -1.04 -5.58
CA ASP A 50 -11.96 -0.49 -6.60
C ASP A 50 -10.91 -1.52 -7.09
N HIS A 51 -10.83 -2.69 -6.45
CA HIS A 51 -9.82 -3.71 -6.76
C HIS A 51 -10.42 -5.08 -7.14
N THR A 52 -11.68 -5.10 -7.58
CA THR A 52 -12.36 -6.35 -7.95
C THR A 52 -11.67 -7.06 -9.10
N THR A 53 -11.20 -6.33 -10.11
CA THR A 53 -10.44 -6.86 -11.25
C THR A 53 -9.09 -7.41 -10.81
N LEU A 54 -8.37 -6.70 -9.93
CA LEU A 54 -7.11 -7.17 -9.35
C LEU A 54 -7.27 -8.47 -8.59
N VAL A 55 -8.29 -8.56 -7.73
CA VAL A 55 -8.60 -9.78 -6.96
C VAL A 55 -8.93 -10.95 -7.87
N ALA A 56 -9.72 -10.72 -8.93
CA ALA A 56 -10.03 -11.75 -9.92
C ALA A 56 -8.74 -12.23 -10.63
N ALA A 57 -7.86 -11.29 -11.02
CA ALA A 57 -6.58 -11.60 -11.66
C ALA A 57 -5.65 -12.40 -10.73
N VAL A 58 -5.54 -12.02 -9.46
CA VAL A 58 -4.71 -12.72 -8.46
C VAL A 58 -5.22 -14.15 -8.25
N LYS A 59 -6.53 -14.36 -8.20
CA LYS A 59 -7.14 -15.70 -8.10
C LYS A 59 -6.87 -16.53 -9.35
N ALA A 60 -7.06 -15.97 -10.55
CA ALA A 60 -6.79 -16.66 -11.81
C ALA A 60 -5.31 -17.03 -11.98
N ALA A 61 -4.41 -16.18 -11.51
CA ALA A 61 -2.97 -16.43 -11.50
C ALA A 61 -2.55 -17.51 -10.46
N GLY A 62 -3.37 -17.77 -9.44
CA GLY A 62 -3.03 -18.66 -8.33
C GLY A 62 -2.04 -18.04 -7.34
N LEU A 63 -2.04 -16.72 -7.19
CA LEU A 63 -1.11 -15.98 -6.33
C LEU A 63 -1.68 -15.65 -4.95
N VAL A 64 -2.89 -16.11 -4.63
CA VAL A 64 -3.56 -15.82 -3.35
C VAL A 64 -2.69 -16.26 -2.17
N GLU A 65 -2.28 -17.53 -2.12
CA GLU A 65 -1.46 -18.08 -1.05
C GLU A 65 -0.09 -17.37 -0.94
N THR A 66 0.49 -16.97 -2.08
CA THR A 66 1.75 -16.22 -2.10
C THR A 66 1.61 -14.86 -1.41
N LEU A 67 0.52 -14.14 -1.70
CA LEU A 67 0.25 -12.80 -1.13
C LEU A 67 -0.35 -12.86 0.28
N GLU A 68 -0.86 -13.99 0.72
CA GLU A 68 -1.23 -14.27 2.11
C GLU A 68 -0.03 -14.67 2.99
N GLY A 69 1.11 -14.98 2.37
CA GLY A 69 2.35 -15.34 3.05
C GLY A 69 2.84 -14.27 4.01
N LYS A 70 3.84 -14.63 4.82
CA LYS A 70 4.35 -13.78 5.92
C LYS A 70 4.98 -12.46 5.48
N GLY A 71 5.29 -12.26 4.20
CA GLY A 71 5.93 -11.05 3.72
C GLY A 71 7.34 -10.80 4.32
N PRO A 72 7.77 -9.55 4.43
CA PRO A 72 7.03 -8.33 4.10
C PRO A 72 6.89 -8.10 2.58
N PHE A 73 5.74 -7.57 2.18
CA PHE A 73 5.49 -7.20 0.78
C PHE A 73 5.14 -5.72 0.64
N THR A 74 5.56 -5.12 -0.48
CA THR A 74 4.97 -3.88 -0.99
C THR A 74 4.22 -4.22 -2.26
N VAL A 75 2.92 -3.93 -2.29
CA VAL A 75 2.05 -4.20 -3.44
C VAL A 75 1.59 -2.89 -4.04
N PHE A 76 1.91 -2.67 -5.31
CA PHE A 76 1.33 -1.59 -6.10
C PHE A 76 0.01 -2.09 -6.69
N ALA A 77 -1.11 -1.68 -6.09
CA ALA A 77 -2.44 -2.19 -6.41
C ALA A 77 -3.15 -1.30 -7.44
N PRO A 78 -3.24 -1.70 -8.73
CA PRO A 78 -3.98 -0.97 -9.73
C PRO A 78 -5.49 -1.06 -9.49
N THR A 79 -6.19 0.06 -9.67
CA THR A 79 -7.64 0.14 -9.57
C THR A 79 -8.34 -0.51 -10.77
N ASN A 80 -9.65 -0.70 -10.68
CA ASN A 80 -10.46 -1.16 -11.81
C ASN A 80 -10.30 -0.22 -13.02
N GLU A 81 -10.22 1.10 -12.78
CA GLU A 81 -9.99 2.12 -13.82
C GLU A 81 -8.62 1.94 -14.47
N ALA A 82 -7.59 1.60 -13.68
CA ALA A 82 -6.25 1.30 -14.21
C ALA A 82 -6.28 0.12 -15.18
N PHE A 83 -7.03 -0.92 -14.89
CA PHE A 83 -7.25 -2.04 -15.81
C PHE A 83 -8.09 -1.65 -17.03
N ALA A 84 -9.11 -0.80 -16.85
CA ALA A 84 -9.94 -0.32 -17.95
C ALA A 84 -9.17 0.60 -18.92
N ALA A 85 -8.09 1.23 -18.47
CA ALA A 85 -7.21 2.03 -19.33
C ALA A 85 -6.32 1.20 -20.26
N LEU A 86 -6.21 -0.11 -20.03
CA LEU A 86 -5.53 -1.02 -20.95
C LEU A 86 -6.32 -1.14 -22.27
N PRO A 87 -5.66 -1.49 -23.39
CA PRO A 87 -6.35 -1.73 -24.65
C PRO A 87 -7.50 -2.72 -24.48
N ALA A 88 -8.62 -2.47 -25.18
CA ALA A 88 -9.83 -3.29 -25.08
C ALA A 88 -9.52 -4.78 -25.31
N GLY A 89 -10.07 -5.64 -24.45
CA GLY A 89 -9.85 -7.09 -24.51
C GLY A 89 -8.53 -7.58 -23.88
N THR A 90 -7.64 -6.68 -23.44
CA THR A 90 -6.36 -7.09 -22.81
C THR A 90 -6.63 -7.85 -21.52
N VAL A 91 -7.50 -7.34 -20.66
CA VAL A 91 -7.83 -7.98 -19.38
C VAL A 91 -8.45 -9.35 -19.60
N ASP A 92 -9.43 -9.45 -20.51
CA ASP A 92 -10.09 -10.72 -20.84
C ASP A 92 -9.10 -11.74 -21.40
N ASN A 93 -8.15 -11.29 -22.22
CA ASN A 93 -7.09 -12.14 -22.73
C ASN A 93 -6.14 -12.62 -21.64
N LEU A 94 -5.74 -11.74 -20.71
CA LEU A 94 -4.84 -12.08 -19.60
C LEU A 94 -5.48 -13.08 -18.63
N LEU A 95 -6.81 -13.04 -18.47
CA LEU A 95 -7.54 -13.96 -17.60
C LEU A 95 -7.73 -15.36 -18.21
N LYS A 96 -7.40 -15.56 -19.48
CA LYS A 96 -7.48 -16.87 -20.11
C LYS A 96 -6.41 -17.83 -19.58
N PRO A 97 -6.73 -19.12 -19.41
CA PRO A 97 -5.78 -20.10 -18.91
C PRO A 97 -4.47 -20.19 -19.70
N GLU A 98 -4.53 -20.02 -21.03
CA GLU A 98 -3.35 -20.01 -21.90
C GLU A 98 -2.40 -18.85 -21.63
N ASN A 99 -2.89 -17.74 -21.07
CA ASN A 99 -2.12 -16.54 -20.75
C ASN A 99 -1.74 -16.43 -19.27
N LYS A 100 -1.98 -17.49 -18.49
CA LYS A 100 -1.70 -17.49 -17.04
C LYS A 100 -0.26 -17.10 -16.71
N ALA A 101 0.71 -17.57 -17.48
CA ALA A 101 2.13 -17.24 -17.26
C ALA A 101 2.39 -15.73 -17.40
N MET A 102 1.77 -15.09 -18.39
CA MET A 102 1.86 -13.65 -18.60
C MET A 102 1.16 -12.90 -17.46
N LEU A 103 -0.01 -13.35 -17.04
CA LEU A 103 -0.74 -12.76 -15.92
C LEU A 103 0.08 -12.83 -14.62
N VAL A 104 0.68 -13.98 -14.32
CA VAL A 104 1.58 -14.16 -13.18
C VAL A 104 2.75 -13.19 -13.26
N LYS A 105 3.38 -13.06 -14.43
CA LYS A 105 4.50 -12.12 -14.67
C LYS A 105 4.08 -10.69 -14.37
N ILE A 106 2.96 -10.22 -14.95
CA ILE A 106 2.44 -8.87 -14.72
C ILE A 106 2.15 -8.65 -13.24
N LEU A 107 1.40 -9.54 -12.58
CA LEU A 107 1.04 -9.37 -11.18
C LEU A 107 2.25 -9.38 -10.25
N THR A 108 3.23 -10.23 -10.51
CA THR A 108 4.46 -10.27 -9.71
C THR A 108 5.38 -9.08 -9.97
N CYS A 109 5.23 -8.39 -11.12
CA CYS A 109 5.87 -7.08 -11.36
C CYS A 109 5.27 -5.95 -10.51
N HIS A 110 4.10 -6.13 -9.91
CA HIS A 110 3.50 -5.19 -8.97
C HIS A 110 3.89 -5.46 -7.51
N VAL A 111 4.69 -6.50 -7.24
CA VAL A 111 5.03 -6.92 -5.88
C VAL A 111 6.53 -6.80 -5.64
N VAL A 112 6.91 -6.11 -4.58
CA VAL A 112 8.29 -6.03 -4.08
C VAL A 112 8.39 -6.82 -2.78
N ALA A 113 9.42 -7.67 -2.66
CA ALA A 113 9.64 -8.51 -1.47
C ALA A 113 10.33 -7.72 -0.33
N ALA A 114 9.82 -6.52 -0.04
CA ALA A 114 10.26 -5.65 1.05
C ALA A 114 9.10 -4.76 1.47
N LYS A 115 9.12 -4.25 2.70
CA LYS A 115 8.18 -3.21 3.13
C LYS A 115 8.81 -1.84 2.85
N ALA A 116 8.22 -1.08 1.94
CA ALA A 116 8.62 0.29 1.62
C ALA A 116 7.42 1.23 1.79
N LEU A 117 7.50 2.13 2.76
CA LEU A 117 6.54 3.22 2.92
C LEU A 117 6.85 4.35 1.92
N SER A 118 5.90 5.22 1.70
CA SER A 118 6.08 6.38 0.80
C SER A 118 7.26 7.25 1.24
N THR A 119 7.48 7.39 2.55
CA THR A 119 8.63 8.10 3.14
C THR A 119 9.96 7.42 2.80
N ASP A 120 10.00 6.10 2.79
CA ASP A 120 11.20 5.32 2.43
C ASP A 120 11.51 5.52 0.93
N VAL A 121 10.47 5.45 0.08
CA VAL A 121 10.59 5.70 -1.36
C VAL A 121 11.12 7.11 -1.63
N VAL A 122 10.59 8.13 -0.92
CA VAL A 122 11.08 9.51 -1.05
C VAL A 122 12.54 9.63 -0.65
N ALA A 123 12.93 8.99 0.45
CA ALA A 123 14.33 9.03 0.94
C ALA A 123 15.28 8.33 -0.05
N MET A 124 14.92 7.15 -0.54
CA MET A 124 15.71 6.39 -1.52
C MET A 124 15.83 7.14 -2.85
N ALA A 125 14.72 7.67 -3.38
CA ALA A 125 14.75 8.45 -4.61
C ALA A 125 15.65 9.69 -4.48
N LYS A 126 15.60 10.39 -3.36
CA LYS A 126 16.51 11.54 -3.10
C LYS A 126 17.97 11.12 -3.03
N ALA A 127 18.28 10.02 -2.36
CA ALA A 127 19.64 9.50 -2.24
C ALA A 127 20.25 9.13 -3.61
N ASP A 128 19.42 8.63 -4.52
CA ASP A 128 19.80 8.16 -5.86
C ASP A 128 19.65 9.24 -6.94
N GLY A 129 19.60 10.51 -6.55
CA GLY A 129 19.55 11.63 -7.52
C GLY A 129 18.20 11.85 -8.17
N GLY A 130 17.11 11.42 -7.55
CA GLY A 130 15.73 11.68 -7.97
C GLY A 130 14.94 10.45 -8.42
N THR A 131 15.63 9.32 -8.66
CA THR A 131 14.97 8.07 -9.09
C THR A 131 15.64 6.87 -8.45
N HIS A 132 14.85 6.05 -7.76
CA HIS A 132 15.30 4.79 -7.17
C HIS A 132 14.77 3.60 -7.98
N ILE A 133 15.65 2.63 -8.27
CA ILE A 133 15.26 1.41 -8.99
C ILE A 133 15.02 0.29 -7.99
N VAL A 134 13.85 -0.34 -8.07
CA VAL A 134 13.51 -1.52 -7.26
C VAL A 134 13.28 -2.74 -8.15
N ASP A 135 13.75 -3.89 -7.67
CA ASP A 135 13.47 -5.18 -8.30
C ASP A 135 12.20 -5.76 -7.69
N THR A 136 11.31 -6.25 -8.55
CA THR A 136 10.06 -6.88 -8.15
C THR A 136 10.20 -8.39 -8.06
N VAL A 137 9.24 -9.06 -7.41
CA VAL A 137 9.16 -10.53 -7.33
C VAL A 137 9.11 -11.16 -8.73
N GLY A 138 8.51 -10.47 -9.71
CA GLY A 138 8.48 -10.88 -11.11
C GLY A 138 9.78 -10.66 -11.86
N GLY A 139 10.81 -10.09 -11.23
CA GLY A 139 12.08 -9.75 -11.88
C GLY A 139 11.99 -8.52 -12.79
N CYS A 140 10.92 -7.73 -12.66
CA CYS A 140 10.80 -6.43 -13.33
C CYS A 140 11.52 -5.36 -12.54
N LYS A 141 12.01 -4.32 -13.23
CA LYS A 141 12.60 -3.14 -12.61
C LYS A 141 11.60 -1.99 -12.67
N LEU A 142 11.31 -1.41 -11.53
CA LEU A 142 10.46 -0.22 -11.42
C LEU A 142 11.32 0.97 -11.01
N ALA A 143 11.18 2.08 -11.72
CA ALA A 143 11.83 3.32 -11.38
C ALA A 143 10.89 4.20 -10.56
N LEU A 144 11.18 4.34 -9.28
CA LEU A 144 10.41 5.14 -8.33
C LEU A 144 10.97 6.55 -8.26
N SER A 145 10.13 7.54 -8.45
CA SER A 145 10.48 8.96 -8.34
C SER A 145 9.40 9.73 -7.59
N VAL A 146 9.67 10.99 -7.28
CA VAL A 146 8.69 11.84 -6.58
C VAL A 146 8.48 13.10 -7.40
N GLN A 147 7.24 13.39 -7.76
CA GLN A 147 6.82 14.61 -8.46
C GLN A 147 5.62 15.20 -7.74
N ASP A 148 5.67 16.48 -7.46
CA ASP A 148 4.61 17.22 -6.77
C ASP A 148 4.12 16.56 -5.46
N GLY A 149 5.06 15.93 -4.73
CA GLY A 149 4.78 15.22 -3.47
C GLY A 149 4.13 13.86 -3.63
N LYS A 150 3.94 13.38 -4.86
CA LYS A 150 3.39 12.04 -5.16
C LYS A 150 4.50 11.11 -5.64
N VAL A 151 4.38 9.84 -5.24
CA VAL A 151 5.25 8.79 -5.76
C VAL A 151 4.79 8.43 -7.17
N MET A 152 5.74 8.49 -8.11
CA MET A 152 5.55 8.09 -9.49
C MET A 152 6.35 6.83 -9.76
N ILE A 153 5.78 5.92 -10.51
CA ILE A 153 6.38 4.64 -10.85
C ILE A 153 6.46 4.53 -12.36
N LYS A 154 7.67 4.37 -12.87
CA LYS A 154 7.88 4.07 -14.29
C LYS A 154 8.17 2.58 -14.43
N ASP A 155 7.44 1.90 -15.30
CA ASP A 155 7.62 0.49 -15.61
C ASP A 155 8.63 0.28 -16.76
N GLU A 156 8.95 -0.97 -17.06
CA GLU A 156 9.91 -1.33 -18.12
C GLU A 156 9.34 -1.13 -19.53
N ALA A 157 8.02 -1.08 -19.68
CA ALA A 157 7.36 -0.79 -20.97
C ALA A 157 7.34 0.72 -21.28
N GLY A 158 7.74 1.56 -20.29
CA GLY A 158 7.75 3.02 -20.41
C GLY A 158 6.47 3.68 -19.88
N GLY A 159 5.54 2.89 -19.33
CA GLY A 159 4.33 3.38 -18.68
C GLY A 159 4.65 4.12 -17.39
N MET A 160 3.78 5.06 -16.99
CA MET A 160 3.88 5.83 -15.77
C MET A 160 2.63 5.60 -14.93
N ALA A 161 2.80 5.20 -13.69
CA ALA A 161 1.74 5.10 -12.70
C ALA A 161 1.96 6.11 -11.58
N THR A 162 0.88 6.66 -11.05
CA THR A 162 0.89 7.55 -9.89
C THR A 162 0.31 6.83 -8.69
N VAL A 163 0.97 6.92 -7.54
CA VAL A 163 0.39 6.47 -6.28
C VAL A 163 -0.69 7.45 -5.85
N THR A 164 -1.94 6.99 -5.83
CA THR A 164 -3.12 7.78 -5.46
C THR A 164 -3.44 7.70 -3.98
N ILE A 165 -3.25 6.52 -3.37
CA ILE A 165 -3.36 6.29 -1.93
C ILE A 165 -2.10 5.52 -1.51
N ALA A 166 -1.31 6.13 -0.64
CA ALA A 166 -0.08 5.54 -0.14
C ALA A 166 -0.24 4.95 1.27
N ASP A 167 0.70 4.08 1.65
CA ASP A 167 0.89 3.62 3.03
C ASP A 167 -0.34 2.93 3.64
N VAL A 168 -1.07 2.13 2.86
CA VAL A 168 -2.15 1.28 3.36
C VAL A 168 -1.52 0.06 4.04
N ILE A 169 -1.34 0.15 5.36
CA ILE A 169 -0.60 -0.85 6.15
C ILE A 169 -1.43 -2.13 6.30
N GLN A 170 -0.76 -3.26 6.14
CA GLN A 170 -1.31 -4.60 6.26
C GLN A 170 -0.48 -5.43 7.25
N SER A 171 -1.02 -6.54 7.76
CA SER A 171 -0.29 -7.41 8.69
C SER A 171 0.96 -8.05 8.06
N ASN A 172 0.97 -8.23 6.76
CA ASN A 172 2.09 -8.83 6.00
C ASN A 172 2.74 -7.90 4.98
N GLY A 173 2.46 -6.59 5.02
CA GLY A 173 3.08 -5.64 4.10
C GLY A 173 2.41 -4.28 4.04
N VAL A 174 2.52 -3.64 2.89
CA VAL A 174 1.90 -2.35 2.59
C VAL A 174 1.35 -2.34 1.16
N ILE A 175 0.21 -1.70 0.98
CA ILE A 175 -0.38 -1.45 -0.34
C ILE A 175 -0.22 0.01 -0.69
N HIS A 176 0.18 0.28 -1.93
CA HIS A 176 0.11 1.58 -2.58
C HIS A 176 -0.86 1.47 -3.76
N VAL A 177 -1.95 2.20 -3.73
CA VAL A 177 -2.94 2.21 -4.81
C VAL A 177 -2.39 3.03 -5.97
N VAL A 178 -2.47 2.48 -7.17
CA VAL A 178 -1.95 3.13 -8.40
C VAL A 178 -3.02 3.25 -9.48
N ASP A 179 -2.88 4.29 -10.30
CA ASP A 179 -3.81 4.64 -11.37
C ASP A 179 -3.53 3.95 -12.71
N HIS A 180 -2.42 3.19 -12.81
CA HIS A 180 -2.05 2.46 -14.03
C HIS A 180 -1.49 1.08 -13.69
N VAL A 181 -1.69 0.12 -14.61
CA VAL A 181 -1.11 -1.22 -14.52
C VAL A 181 0.34 -1.16 -14.97
N LEU A 182 1.24 -1.72 -14.15
CA LEU A 182 2.67 -1.79 -14.45
C LEU A 182 2.95 -2.98 -15.37
N LEU A 183 3.54 -2.73 -16.53
CA LEU A 183 3.80 -3.74 -17.53
C LEU A 183 5.28 -4.10 -17.59
N PRO A 184 5.62 -5.41 -17.71
CA PRO A 184 6.97 -5.83 -17.99
C PRO A 184 7.37 -5.45 -19.42
N LYS A 185 8.66 -5.36 -19.68
CA LYS A 185 9.17 -5.33 -21.05
C LYS A 185 8.85 -6.68 -21.69
N MET A 186 8.14 -6.64 -22.80
CA MET A 186 7.85 -7.82 -23.64
C MET A 186 8.96 -8.07 -24.63
#